data_5d2b71716c5614a22f31a842e37235e9
#
_entry.id   5d2b71716c5614a22f31a842e37235e9
#
_cell.length_a   1.000
_cell.length_b   1.000
_cell.length_c   1.000
_cell.angle_alpha   90.00
_cell.angle_beta   90.00
_cell.angle_gamma   90.00
#
_symmetry.space_group_name_H-M   'P 1'
#
loop_
_entity.id
_entity.type
_entity.pdbx_description
1 polymer ?
#
loop_
_entity_poly.entity_id
_entity_poly.type
_entity_poly.pdbx_seq_one_letter_code
_entity_poly.pdbx_strand_id
1 'polypeptide(L)'
;MLRRDMRVASLRWCFTVERVREIPDMQGVFTLWDGKECVYVAHTPWNRSLQQCLREHLALNHAGAIHVSHFTWETSSTPKGREDELLRQKTERQGRLPGRL
;
A
#
# COMPACT_ATOMS: atom_id res chain seq x y z
N MET A 1 -25.20 -0.69 6.76
CA MET A 1 -24.72 -0.63 6.53
C MET A 1 -23.79 -1.17 6.14
N LEU A 2 -23.32 -1.66 5.99
CA LEU A 2 -22.49 -2.24 5.55
C LEU A 2 -21.63 -1.68 4.86
N ARG A 3 -21.71 -0.95 4.39
CA ARG A 3 -20.93 -0.40 3.66
C ARG A 3 -19.86 0.20 4.30
N ARG A 4 -19.78 0.36 5.48
CA ARG A 4 -18.73 0.86 6.05
C ARG A 4 -17.55 0.15 5.82
N ASP A 5 -17.55 -1.10 5.86
CA ASP A 5 -16.41 -1.88 5.58
C ASP A 5 -15.90 -1.65 4.21
N MET A 6 -16.78 -1.58 3.26
CA MET A 6 -16.35 -1.37 1.93
C MET A 6 -15.75 -0.04 1.73
N ARG A 7 -16.25 0.95 2.42
CA ARG A 7 -15.67 2.24 2.28
C ARG A 7 -14.28 2.30 2.80
N VAL A 8 -14.03 1.69 3.95
CA VAL A 8 -12.70 1.68 4.50
C VAL A 8 -11.76 0.96 3.56
N ALA A 9 -12.19 -0.16 3.01
CA ALA A 9 -11.34 -0.94 2.13
C ALA A 9 -11.02 -0.20 0.85
N SER A 10 -11.86 0.72 0.43
CA SER A 10 -11.63 1.41 -0.82
C SER A 10 -10.99 2.78 -0.62
N LEU A 11 -10.77 3.20 0.62
CA LEU A 11 -10.14 4.47 0.87
C LEU A 11 -8.70 4.44 0.44
N ARG A 12 -8.32 5.42 -0.34
CA ARG A 12 -6.94 5.59 -0.77
C ARG A 12 -6.50 6.97 -0.39
N TRP A 13 -5.30 7.06 0.16
CA TRP A 13 -4.76 8.33 0.61
C TRP A 13 -3.80 8.87 -0.44
N CYS A 14 -3.83 10.17 -0.65
CA CYS A 14 -2.86 10.79 -1.55
C CYS A 14 -1.46 10.50 -1.03
N PHE A 15 -0.56 10.15 -1.93
CA PHE A 15 0.79 9.75 -1.55
C PHE A 15 1.65 11.00 -1.36
N THR A 16 1.55 11.59 -0.19
CA THR A 16 2.24 12.84 0.15
C THR A 16 2.98 12.69 1.47
N VAL A 17 3.91 13.61 1.71
CA VAL A 17 4.67 13.64 2.95
C VAL A 17 3.73 13.74 4.15
N GLU A 18 2.72 14.60 4.05
CA GLU A 18 1.79 14.81 5.14
C GLU A 18 1.05 13.55 5.53
N ARG A 19 0.59 12.80 4.53
CA ARG A 19 -0.16 11.59 4.81
C ARG A 19 0.73 10.47 5.33
N VAL A 20 1.90 10.32 4.74
CA VAL A 20 2.82 9.27 5.17
C VAL A 20 3.27 9.51 6.60
N ARG A 21 3.42 10.78 6.98
CA ARG A 21 3.84 11.13 8.33
C ARG A 21 2.84 10.66 9.40
N GLU A 22 1.57 10.51 9.02
CA GLU A 22 0.52 10.07 9.95
C GLU A 22 0.47 8.55 10.12
N ILE A 23 1.22 7.79 9.35
CA ILE A 23 1.17 6.34 9.40
C ILE A 23 1.92 5.84 10.62
N PRO A 24 1.36 4.86 11.34
CA PRO A 24 2.00 4.39 12.56
C PRO A 24 3.31 3.66 12.30
N ASP A 25 4.17 3.66 13.30
CA ASP A 25 5.48 3.02 13.23
C ASP A 25 5.31 1.55 13.61
N MET A 26 4.53 0.83 12.82
CA MET A 26 4.17 -0.56 13.07
C MET A 26 4.35 -1.37 11.80
N GLN A 27 4.38 -2.68 11.96
CA GLN A 27 4.48 -3.58 10.83
C GLN A 27 3.13 -3.77 10.16
N GLY A 28 3.15 -4.08 8.88
CA GLY A 28 1.91 -4.28 8.15
C GLY A 28 2.15 -4.44 6.67
N VAL A 29 1.12 -4.12 5.93
CA VAL A 29 1.11 -4.26 4.48
C VAL A 29 0.67 -2.93 3.88
N PHE A 30 1.25 -2.57 2.75
CA PHE A 30 0.84 -1.36 2.05
C PHE A 30 0.67 -1.65 0.57
N THR A 31 -0.16 -0.85 -0.07
CA THR A 31 -0.48 -0.98 -1.48
C THR A 31 -0.30 0.38 -2.12
N LEU A 32 0.36 0.39 -3.27
CA LEU A 32 0.57 1.63 -4.02
C LEU A 32 -0.26 1.61 -5.29
N TRP A 33 -0.83 2.76 -5.62
CA TRP A 33 -1.76 2.90 -6.73
C TRP A 33 -1.31 4.00 -7.67
N ASP A 34 -1.52 3.76 -8.96
CA ASP A 34 -1.37 4.81 -9.97
C ASP A 34 -2.77 5.00 -10.55
N GLY A 35 -3.46 6.03 -10.06
CA GLY A 35 -4.85 6.21 -10.41
C GLY A 35 -5.67 5.04 -9.89
N LYS A 36 -6.32 4.32 -10.76
CA LYS A 36 -7.16 3.19 -10.37
C LYS A 36 -6.42 1.87 -10.39
N GLU A 37 -5.19 1.87 -10.85
CA GLU A 37 -4.44 0.63 -10.97
C GLU A 37 -3.57 0.38 -9.75
N CYS A 38 -3.66 -0.82 -9.20
CA CYS A 38 -2.78 -1.24 -8.13
C CYS A 38 -1.46 -1.66 -8.76
N VAL A 39 -0.39 -0.95 -8.42
CA VAL A 39 0.91 -1.21 -9.05
C VAL A 39 1.87 -1.95 -8.14
N TYR A 40 1.59 -2.02 -6.84
CA TYR A 40 2.53 -2.66 -5.93
C TYR A 40 1.85 -3.00 -4.61
N VAL A 41 2.11 -4.20 -4.12
CA VAL A 41 1.67 -4.63 -2.79
C VAL A 41 2.89 -5.18 -2.09
N ALA A 42 3.13 -4.74 -0.86
CA ALA A 42 4.32 -5.17 -0.14
C ALA A 42 4.04 -5.28 1.35
N HIS A 43 4.85 -6.08 2.02
CA HIS A 43 4.80 -6.17 3.47
C HIS A 43 6.07 -5.58 4.05
N THR A 44 6.00 -5.16 5.31
CA THR A 44 7.17 -4.62 5.99
C THR A 44 8.10 -5.76 6.40
N PRO A 45 9.41 -5.57 6.25
CA PRO A 45 10.36 -6.52 6.84
C PRO A 45 10.26 -6.47 8.35
N TRP A 46 10.77 -7.51 9.01
CA TRP A 46 10.66 -7.61 10.46
C TRP A 46 11.30 -6.43 11.20
N ASN A 47 12.28 -5.78 10.59
CA ASN A 47 13.02 -4.70 11.25
C ASN A 47 12.63 -3.31 10.75
N ARG A 48 11.53 -3.19 10.03
CA ARG A 48 11.11 -1.90 9.50
C ARG A 48 9.62 -1.72 9.72
N SER A 49 9.18 -0.46 9.66
CA SER A 49 7.78 -0.13 9.87
C SER A 49 7.14 0.33 8.58
N LEU A 50 5.81 0.38 8.59
CA LEU A 50 5.04 0.91 7.47
C LEU A 50 5.51 2.32 7.11
N GLN A 51 5.67 3.17 8.11
CA GLN A 51 6.07 4.54 7.84
C GLN A 51 7.43 4.60 7.16
N GLN A 52 8.39 3.81 7.63
CA GLN A 52 9.71 3.80 7.02
C GLN A 52 9.67 3.35 5.58
N CYS A 53 8.94 2.27 5.31
CA CYS A 53 8.85 1.75 3.94
C CYS A 53 8.15 2.74 3.02
N LEU A 54 7.07 3.35 3.50
CA LEU A 54 6.34 4.32 2.69
C LEU A 54 7.17 5.56 2.42
N ARG A 55 7.97 5.99 3.39
CA ARG A 55 8.84 7.15 3.17
C ARG A 55 9.88 6.89 2.11
N GLU A 56 10.41 5.68 2.07
CA GLU A 56 11.39 5.32 1.04
C GLU A 56 10.76 5.36 -0.35
N HIS A 57 9.56 4.80 -0.48
CA HIS A 57 8.87 4.82 -1.77
C HIS A 57 8.45 6.23 -2.15
N LEU A 58 8.10 7.05 -1.16
CA LEU A 58 7.75 8.43 -1.42
C LEU A 58 8.94 9.18 -2.01
N ALA A 59 10.13 8.94 -1.50
CA ALA A 59 11.33 9.56 -2.04
C ALA A 59 11.56 9.14 -3.49
N LEU A 60 11.34 7.87 -3.79
CA LEU A 60 11.47 7.39 -5.16
C LEU A 60 10.43 8.05 -6.07
N ASN A 61 9.22 8.23 -5.56
CA ASN A 61 8.16 8.87 -6.32
C ASN A 61 8.49 10.33 -6.62
N HIS A 62 9.02 11.04 -5.63
CA HIS A 62 9.40 12.44 -5.83
C HIS A 62 10.57 12.56 -6.80
N ALA A 63 11.45 11.57 -6.82
CA ALA A 63 12.57 11.58 -7.75
C ALA A 63 12.17 11.16 -9.16
N GLY A 64 10.92 10.75 -9.36
CA GLY A 64 10.45 10.34 -10.67
C GLY A 64 10.81 8.92 -11.04
N ALA A 65 11.34 8.15 -10.09
CA ALA A 65 11.71 6.76 -10.35
C ALA A 65 10.49 5.85 -10.41
N ILE A 66 9.42 6.23 -9.74
CA ILE A 66 8.16 5.49 -9.79
C ILE A 66 7.02 6.48 -9.93
N HIS A 67 5.85 5.99 -10.32
CA HIS A 67 4.66 6.83 -10.50
C HIS A 67 3.53 6.30 -9.63
N VAL A 68 3.34 6.92 -8.48
CA VAL A 68 2.33 6.51 -7.51
C VAL A 68 1.52 7.73 -7.11
N SER A 69 0.20 7.63 -7.21
CA SER A 69 -0.67 8.74 -6.85
C SER A 69 -1.30 8.56 -5.47
N HIS A 70 -1.56 7.31 -5.09
CA HIS A 70 -2.28 7.03 -3.85
C HIS A 70 -1.71 5.78 -3.18
N PHE A 71 -2.02 5.62 -1.92
CA PHE A 71 -1.62 4.43 -1.19
C PHE A 71 -2.68 4.00 -0.20
N THR A 72 -2.65 2.73 0.19
CA THR A 72 -3.44 2.20 1.29
C THR A 72 -2.50 1.41 2.18
N TRP A 73 -2.92 1.19 3.42
CA TRP A 73 -2.09 0.47 4.36
C TRP A 73 -2.96 -0.20 5.43
N GLU A 74 -2.41 -1.22 6.05
CA GLU A 74 -3.05 -1.83 7.22
C GLU A 74 -1.97 -2.45 8.07
N THR A 75 -2.16 -2.41 9.39
CA THR A 75 -1.24 -3.08 10.30
C THR A 75 -1.55 -4.56 10.29
N SER A 76 -0.53 -5.38 10.54
CA SER A 76 -0.71 -6.82 10.53
C SER A 76 0.35 -7.48 11.39
N SER A 77 -0.04 -8.50 12.12
CA SER A 77 0.92 -9.32 12.86
C SER A 77 1.49 -10.42 11.97
N THR A 78 0.90 -10.62 10.77
CA THR A 78 1.40 -11.60 9.81
C THR A 78 1.49 -10.92 8.44
N PRO A 79 2.42 -9.95 8.27
CA PRO A 79 2.41 -9.13 7.07
C PRO A 79 2.60 -9.92 5.78
N LYS A 80 3.47 -10.92 5.79
CA LYS A 80 3.72 -11.71 4.59
C LYS A 80 2.47 -12.45 4.13
N GLY A 81 1.75 -13.07 5.05
CA GLY A 81 0.53 -13.77 4.71
C GLY A 81 -0.55 -12.83 4.20
N ARG A 82 -0.63 -11.65 4.80
CA ARG A 82 -1.62 -10.67 4.36
C ARG A 82 -1.26 -10.13 2.98
N GLU A 83 0.02 -9.96 2.70
CA GLU A 83 0.44 -9.54 1.37
C GLU A 83 0.00 -10.56 0.33
N ASP A 84 0.18 -11.86 0.62
CA ASP A 84 -0.20 -12.92 -0.32
C ASP A 84 -1.70 -12.87 -0.60
N GLU A 85 -2.51 -12.63 0.42
CA GLU A 85 -3.95 -12.52 0.23
C GLU A 85 -4.31 -11.33 -0.66
N LEU A 86 -3.68 -10.19 -0.40
CA LEU A 86 -3.97 -9.00 -1.16
C LEU A 86 -3.52 -9.15 -2.60
N LEU A 87 -2.37 -9.76 -2.83
CA LEU A 87 -1.89 -10.00 -4.19
C LEU A 87 -2.89 -10.86 -4.97
N ARG A 88 -3.42 -11.90 -4.32
CA ARG A 88 -4.40 -12.75 -4.98
C ARG A 88 -5.65 -11.96 -5.32
N GLN A 89 -6.16 -11.16 -4.38
CA GLN A 89 -7.35 -10.36 -4.63
C GLN A 89 -7.16 -9.37 -5.75
N LYS A 90 -6.01 -8.68 -5.76
CA LYS A 90 -5.76 -7.69 -6.81
C LYS A 90 -5.59 -8.35 -8.16
N THR A 91 -4.95 -9.51 -8.19
CA THR A 91 -4.78 -10.23 -9.44
C THR A 91 -6.13 -10.64 -10.01
N GLU A 92 -7.02 -11.12 -9.15
CA GLU A 92 -8.35 -11.52 -9.60
C GLU A 92 -9.15 -10.34 -10.13
N ARG A 93 -9.04 -9.21 -9.46
CA ARG A 93 -9.77 -8.03 -9.87
C ARG A 93 -9.26 -7.42 -11.14
N GLN A 94 -7.96 -7.31 -11.29
CA GLN A 94 -7.34 -6.67 -12.44
C GLN A 94 -7.08 -7.59 -13.60
N GLY A 95 -7.15 -8.91 -13.37
CA GLY A 95 -6.82 -9.87 -14.39
C GLY A 95 -5.32 -10.05 -14.57
N ARG A 96 -4.51 -9.45 -13.70
CA ARG A 96 -3.06 -9.60 -13.77
C ARG A 96 -2.46 -9.19 -12.44
N LEU A 97 -1.24 -9.63 -12.19
CA LEU A 97 -0.54 -9.24 -10.98
C LEU A 97 -0.20 -7.76 -10.99
N PRO A 98 -0.17 -7.12 -9.82
CA PRO A 98 0.35 -5.77 -9.73
C PRO A 98 1.76 -5.74 -10.27
N GLY A 99 2.07 -4.67 -10.98
CA GLY A 99 3.38 -4.55 -11.58
C GLY A 99 4.46 -4.25 -10.57
N ARG A 100 5.69 -4.17 -11.09
CA ARG A 100 6.78 -3.77 -10.25
C ARG A 100 7.06 -2.33 -10.44
N LEU A 101 7.44 -1.68 -9.40
CA LEU A 101 7.77 -0.25 -9.46
C LEU A 101 9.13 0.00 -10.05
#